data_cd98925d99c5262af5eec88237520017
#
_entry.id   cd98925d99c5262af5eec88237520017
#
_cell.length_a   1.000
_cell.length_b   1.000
_cell.length_c   1.000
_cell.angle_alpha   90.00
_cell.angle_beta   90.00
_cell.angle_gamma   90.00
#
_symmetry.space_group_name_H-M   'P 1'
#
loop_
_entity.id
_entity.type
_entity.pdbx_description
1 polymer ?
#
loop_
_entity_poly.entity_id
_entity_poly.type
_entity_poly.pdbx_seq_one_letter_code
_entity_poly.pdbx_strand_id
1 'polypeptide(L)'
;MDRLHKAIKDVHRLDDLATRDTWLNRLAPLPKLLAAVVYLAVTLSFGRYQLTGVLGMGLWPLLLLELADFTPGDALRAFKPVAVLLTVVGLCNLPFDRAVLLHAGPLSVTGGMLSLGVLLAKGLFCFLAVWVLIASTGMESVCAALQQLHCPRVLTTTILLIYRYIVLLLQEGIRIATAYALRAPGQKGIQFRAWGSLLGQLLLRSLDRAQLVYESMQLRGFAGAFPPGQKKHGGWLFLAVTVFYCAVFRAVPVFELAGRLL
;
A
#
# COMPACT_ATOMS: atom_id res chain seq x y z
N MET A 1 -16.83 -12.62 13.40
CA MET A 1 -16.58 -11.41 14.22
C MET A 1 -15.10 -11.08 14.34
N ASP A 2 -14.24 -12.06 14.54
CA ASP A 2 -12.77 -11.84 14.68
C ASP A 2 -12.11 -11.12 13.51
N ARG A 3 -12.58 -11.36 12.28
CA ARG A 3 -12.05 -10.69 11.08
C ARG A 3 -12.30 -9.18 11.06
N LEU A 4 -13.46 -8.72 11.53
CA LEU A 4 -13.81 -7.30 11.59
C LEU A 4 -13.02 -6.58 12.70
N HIS A 5 -12.89 -7.23 13.88
CA HIS A 5 -12.03 -6.69 14.95
C HIS A 5 -10.56 -6.61 14.53
N LYS A 6 -10.10 -7.61 13.77
CA LYS A 6 -8.74 -7.57 13.21
C LYS A 6 -8.55 -6.41 12.22
N ALA A 7 -9.51 -6.18 11.33
CA ALA A 7 -9.47 -5.06 10.39
C ALA A 7 -9.38 -3.70 11.10
N ILE A 8 -10.15 -3.50 12.20
CA ILE A 8 -10.06 -2.28 13.01
C ILE A 8 -8.67 -2.13 13.63
N LYS A 9 -8.09 -3.21 14.18
CA LYS A 9 -6.73 -3.19 14.73
C LYS A 9 -5.68 -2.87 13.68
N ASP A 10 -5.82 -3.43 12.47
CA ASP A 10 -4.88 -3.20 11.38
C ASP A 10 -4.91 -1.74 10.92
N VAL A 11 -6.10 -1.09 10.86
CA VAL A 11 -6.23 0.35 10.54
C VAL A 11 -5.55 1.21 11.62
N HIS A 12 -5.84 0.98 12.90
CA HIS A 12 -5.22 1.74 14.00
C HIS A 12 -3.71 1.55 14.04
N ARG A 13 -3.21 0.34 13.76
CA ARG A 13 -1.78 0.06 13.71
C ARG A 13 -1.07 0.86 12.61
N LEU A 14 -1.69 1.04 11.45
CA LEU A 14 -1.12 1.87 10.39
C LEU A 14 -1.07 3.34 10.80
N ASP A 15 -2.11 3.84 11.48
CA ASP A 15 -2.12 5.21 12.02
C ASP A 15 -1.06 5.41 13.10
N ASP A 16 -0.90 4.44 14.01
CA ASP A 16 0.12 4.48 15.05
C ASP A 16 1.54 4.51 14.46
N LEU A 17 1.79 3.76 13.36
CA LEU A 17 3.06 3.80 12.64
C LEU A 17 3.31 5.17 11.99
N ALA A 18 2.28 5.78 11.42
CA ALA A 18 2.39 7.08 10.76
C ALA A 18 2.57 8.25 11.75
N THR A 19 2.18 8.07 13.02
CA THR A 19 2.35 9.09 14.08
C THR A 19 3.69 9.00 14.82
N ARG A 20 4.48 7.95 14.58
CA ARG A 20 5.82 7.81 15.19
C ARG A 20 6.76 8.92 14.72
N ASP A 21 7.61 9.37 15.62
CA ASP A 21 8.55 10.48 15.38
C ASP A 21 9.84 9.98 14.70
N THR A 22 9.71 9.36 13.52
CA THR A 22 10.86 8.95 12.71
C THR A 22 11.30 10.06 11.76
N TRP A 23 12.57 10.07 11.36
CA TRP A 23 13.09 11.04 10.39
C TRP A 23 12.24 11.10 9.11
N LEU A 24 11.80 9.94 8.62
CA LEU A 24 10.98 9.85 7.42
C LEU A 24 9.60 10.50 7.62
N ASN A 25 9.00 10.38 8.83
CA ASN A 25 7.68 10.97 9.10
C ASN A 25 7.70 12.50 9.18
N ARG A 26 8.87 13.11 9.43
CA ARG A 26 9.03 14.58 9.46
C ARG A 26 9.10 15.21 8.08
N LEU A 27 9.43 14.45 7.03
CA LEU A 27 9.51 14.96 5.67
C LEU A 27 8.14 15.32 5.09
N ALA A 28 8.12 16.29 4.16
CA ALA A 28 6.91 16.66 3.45
C ALA A 28 6.30 15.47 2.69
N PRO A 29 4.97 15.32 2.68
CA PRO A 29 4.32 14.15 2.09
C PRO A 29 4.40 14.11 0.56
N LEU A 30 4.39 15.27 -0.11
CA LEU A 30 4.42 15.36 -1.57
C LEU A 30 5.72 14.78 -2.17
N PRO A 31 6.94 15.16 -1.72
CA PRO A 31 8.17 14.55 -2.23
C PRO A 31 8.24 13.03 -2.00
N LYS A 32 7.72 12.53 -0.87
CA LYS A 32 7.68 11.08 -0.60
C LYS A 32 6.77 10.34 -1.58
N LEU A 33 5.59 10.91 -1.85
CA LEU A 33 4.63 10.33 -2.79
C LEU A 33 5.22 10.31 -4.20
N LEU A 34 5.82 11.42 -4.65
CA LEU A 34 6.49 11.49 -5.96
C LEU A 34 7.66 10.51 -6.05
N ALA A 35 8.48 10.41 -5.00
CA ALA A 35 9.60 9.46 -4.95
C ALA A 35 9.11 8.01 -5.08
N ALA A 36 8.04 7.64 -4.37
CA ALA A 36 7.45 6.31 -4.48
C ALA A 36 6.90 6.03 -5.89
N VAL A 37 6.20 7.00 -6.51
CA VAL A 37 5.67 6.85 -7.87
C VAL A 37 6.80 6.67 -8.89
N VAL A 38 7.86 7.48 -8.80
CA VAL A 38 9.03 7.36 -9.69
C VAL A 38 9.71 6.00 -9.49
N TYR A 39 9.91 5.59 -8.23
CA TYR A 39 10.51 4.29 -7.93
C TYR A 39 9.68 3.12 -8.52
N LEU A 40 8.35 3.15 -8.35
CA LEU A 40 7.45 2.15 -8.91
C LEU A 40 7.51 2.11 -10.44
N ALA A 41 7.46 3.28 -11.10
CA ALA A 41 7.52 3.40 -12.55
C ALA A 41 8.83 2.81 -13.10
N VAL A 42 9.97 3.14 -12.48
CA VAL A 42 11.28 2.64 -12.90
C VAL A 42 11.39 1.13 -12.64
N THR A 43 10.98 0.63 -11.46
CA THR A 43 11.05 -0.80 -11.13
C THR A 43 10.19 -1.64 -12.08
N LEU A 44 9.01 -1.16 -12.47
CA LEU A 44 8.14 -1.85 -13.43
C LEU A 44 8.69 -1.80 -14.86
N SER A 45 9.45 -0.76 -15.22
CA SER A 45 10.07 -0.58 -16.54
C SER A 45 11.17 -1.60 -16.85
N PHE A 46 11.72 -2.32 -15.87
CA PHE A 46 12.71 -3.38 -16.13
C PHE A 46 12.10 -4.54 -16.92
N GLY A 47 12.88 -5.17 -17.80
CA GLY A 47 12.46 -6.32 -18.58
C GLY A 47 12.21 -7.56 -17.71
N ARG A 48 11.55 -8.57 -18.31
CA ARG A 48 11.18 -9.83 -17.62
C ARG A 48 12.37 -10.75 -17.30
N TYR A 49 13.55 -10.48 -17.89
CA TYR A 49 14.76 -11.29 -17.70
C TYR A 49 15.88 -10.55 -16.97
N GLN A 50 15.67 -9.30 -16.57
CA GLN A 50 16.68 -8.46 -15.91
C GLN A 50 16.65 -8.61 -14.39
N LEU A 51 16.96 -9.83 -13.90
CA LEU A 51 16.95 -10.11 -12.45
C LEU A 51 17.96 -9.24 -11.69
N THR A 52 19.17 -9.07 -12.24
CA THR A 52 20.26 -8.30 -11.63
C THR A 52 19.89 -6.84 -11.41
N GLY A 53 19.28 -6.19 -12.42
CA GLY A 53 18.80 -4.81 -12.28
C GLY A 53 17.71 -4.67 -11.23
N VAL A 54 16.77 -5.62 -11.19
CA VAL A 54 15.67 -5.61 -10.20
C VAL A 54 16.20 -5.84 -8.78
N LEU A 55 17.16 -6.75 -8.58
CA LEU A 55 17.78 -6.95 -7.27
C LEU A 55 18.50 -5.70 -6.76
N GLY A 56 19.19 -4.97 -7.66
CA GLY A 56 19.77 -3.69 -7.33
C GLY A 56 18.73 -2.68 -6.84
N MET A 57 17.57 -2.61 -7.49
CA MET A 57 16.47 -1.73 -7.03
C MET A 57 15.95 -2.08 -5.65
N GLY A 58 16.08 -3.34 -5.21
CA GLY A 58 15.63 -3.80 -3.89
C GLY A 58 16.36 -3.17 -2.70
N LEU A 59 17.60 -2.69 -2.90
CA LEU A 59 18.36 -2.03 -1.84
C LEU A 59 17.65 -0.78 -1.30
N TRP A 60 16.97 -0.02 -2.16
CA TRP A 60 16.31 1.22 -1.77
C TRP A 60 15.18 1.02 -0.74
N PRO A 61 14.15 0.20 -1.01
CA PRO A 61 13.09 -0.01 -0.02
C PRO A 61 13.58 -0.71 1.25
N LEU A 62 14.61 -1.55 1.17
CA LEU A 62 15.21 -2.17 2.34
C LEU A 62 15.92 -1.14 3.22
N LEU A 63 16.73 -0.24 2.64
CA LEU A 63 17.34 0.86 3.36
C LEU A 63 16.30 1.79 4.00
N LEU A 64 15.22 2.09 3.29
CA LEU A 64 14.14 2.92 3.85
C LEU A 64 13.42 2.23 5.02
N LEU A 65 13.28 0.92 4.97
CA LEU A 65 12.64 0.13 6.02
C LEU A 65 13.49 0.16 7.31
N GLU A 66 14.81 0.01 7.19
CA GLU A 66 15.76 0.13 8.30
C GLU A 66 15.81 1.57 8.85
N LEU A 67 15.88 2.59 7.97
CA LEU A 67 15.93 4.00 8.38
C LEU A 67 14.64 4.47 9.10
N ALA A 68 13.53 3.81 8.85
CA ALA A 68 12.23 4.13 9.43
C ALA A 68 11.93 3.32 10.70
N ASP A 69 12.85 2.46 11.16
CA ASP A 69 12.66 1.55 12.29
C ASP A 69 11.40 0.68 12.18
N PHE A 70 11.05 0.29 10.96
CA PHE A 70 9.91 -0.60 10.74
C PHE A 70 10.34 -2.06 10.79
N THR A 71 9.58 -2.88 11.50
CA THR A 71 9.85 -4.32 11.58
C THR A 71 9.62 -4.99 10.23
N PRO A 72 10.67 -5.58 9.60
CA PRO A 72 10.53 -6.24 8.29
C PRO A 72 9.52 -7.40 8.32
N GLY A 73 9.32 -8.02 9.50
CA GLY A 73 8.37 -9.09 9.69
C GLY A 73 6.91 -8.69 9.45
N ASP A 74 6.54 -7.45 9.73
CA ASP A 74 5.18 -6.96 9.51
C ASP A 74 4.90 -6.70 8.03
N ALA A 75 5.87 -6.11 7.34
CA ALA A 75 5.80 -5.91 5.89
C ALA A 75 5.73 -7.28 5.16
N LEU A 76 6.54 -8.24 5.59
CA LEU A 76 6.56 -9.59 4.99
C LEU A 76 5.26 -10.37 5.26
N ARG A 77 4.66 -10.22 6.44
CA ARG A 77 3.35 -10.81 6.75
C ARG A 77 2.24 -10.21 5.89
N ALA A 78 2.27 -8.89 5.68
CA ALA A 78 1.31 -8.21 4.81
C ALA A 78 1.52 -8.54 3.33
N PHE A 79 2.73 -8.90 2.91
CA PHE A 79 3.04 -9.33 1.55
C PHE A 79 2.54 -10.74 1.21
N LYS A 80 2.33 -11.64 2.20
CA LYS A 80 1.93 -13.04 1.95
C LYS A 80 0.79 -13.22 0.95
N PRO A 81 -0.38 -12.53 1.07
CA PRO A 81 -1.47 -12.73 0.12
C PRO A 81 -1.10 -12.28 -1.31
N VAL A 82 -0.28 -11.23 -1.42
CA VAL A 82 0.22 -10.74 -2.71
C VAL A 82 1.22 -11.74 -3.31
N ALA A 83 2.10 -12.30 -2.49
CA ALA A 83 3.06 -13.32 -2.92
C ALA A 83 2.35 -14.56 -3.49
N VAL A 84 1.28 -15.03 -2.84
CA VAL A 84 0.48 -16.17 -3.34
C VAL A 84 -0.11 -15.86 -4.72
N LEU A 85 -0.70 -14.67 -4.88
CA LEU A 85 -1.27 -14.25 -6.16
C LEU A 85 -0.20 -14.18 -7.26
N LEU A 86 0.95 -13.55 -6.98
CA LEU A 86 2.06 -13.44 -7.93
C LEU A 86 2.64 -14.81 -8.28
N THR A 87 2.73 -15.72 -7.31
CA THR A 87 3.20 -17.09 -7.55
C THR A 87 2.26 -17.85 -8.48
N VAL A 88 0.94 -17.75 -8.27
CA VAL A 88 -0.06 -18.37 -9.17
C VAL A 88 0.06 -17.83 -10.59
N VAL A 89 0.14 -16.50 -10.75
CA VAL A 89 0.31 -15.87 -12.07
C VAL A 89 1.62 -16.28 -12.71
N GLY A 90 2.73 -16.31 -11.95
CA GLY A 90 4.03 -16.73 -12.44
C GLY A 90 4.09 -18.20 -12.85
N LEU A 91 3.42 -19.10 -12.09
CA LEU A 91 3.30 -20.52 -12.44
C LEU A 91 2.50 -20.71 -13.73
N CYS A 92 1.44 -19.94 -13.95
CA CYS A 92 0.69 -19.98 -15.21
C CYS A 92 1.55 -19.58 -16.42
N ASN A 93 2.59 -18.76 -16.22
CA ASN A 93 3.51 -18.34 -17.29
C ASN A 93 4.61 -19.38 -17.60
N LEU A 94 4.89 -20.32 -16.67
CA LEU A 94 5.94 -21.33 -16.84
C LEU A 94 5.82 -22.19 -18.13
N PRO A 95 4.63 -22.70 -18.52
CA PRO A 95 4.49 -23.54 -19.70
C PRO A 95 4.64 -22.76 -21.01
N PHE A 96 4.47 -21.43 -20.99
CA PHE A 96 4.55 -20.59 -22.20
C PHE A 96 5.98 -20.20 -22.57
N ASP A 97 6.90 -20.13 -21.58
CA ASP A 97 8.27 -19.66 -21.78
C ASP A 97 9.28 -20.78 -21.47
N ARG A 98 9.48 -21.65 -22.46
CA ARG A 98 10.40 -22.81 -22.39
C ARG A 98 11.80 -22.52 -22.92
N ALA A 99 12.12 -21.28 -23.29
CA ALA A 99 13.45 -20.90 -23.74
C ALA A 99 14.49 -21.15 -22.64
N VAL A 100 15.47 -22.00 -22.90
CA VAL A 100 16.59 -22.25 -21.99
C VAL A 100 17.58 -21.11 -22.15
N LEU A 101 17.68 -20.24 -21.11
CA LEU A 101 18.51 -19.03 -21.16
C LEU A 101 19.90 -19.22 -20.53
N LEU A 102 20.05 -20.15 -19.58
CA LEU A 102 21.31 -20.42 -18.88
C LEU A 102 21.47 -21.91 -18.58
N HIS A 103 22.59 -22.46 -19.03
CA HIS A 103 23.06 -23.80 -18.61
C HIS A 103 24.03 -23.58 -17.43
N ALA A 104 23.53 -23.66 -16.20
CA ALA A 104 24.37 -23.67 -15.00
C ALA A 104 24.54 -25.13 -14.51
N GLY A 105 25.44 -25.88 -15.15
CA GLY A 105 25.70 -27.27 -14.78
C GLY A 105 24.50 -28.20 -15.02
N PRO A 106 24.14 -29.06 -14.06
CA PRO A 106 23.05 -30.03 -14.21
C PRO A 106 21.64 -29.40 -14.15
N LEU A 107 21.52 -28.11 -13.79
CA LEU A 107 20.24 -27.40 -13.73
C LEU A 107 20.10 -26.45 -14.92
N SER A 108 19.19 -26.76 -15.82
CA SER A 108 18.76 -25.86 -16.89
C SER A 108 17.75 -24.86 -16.34
N VAL A 109 18.14 -23.61 -16.21
CA VAL A 109 17.22 -22.52 -15.81
C VAL A 109 16.41 -22.14 -17.04
N THR A 110 15.13 -22.49 -17.03
CA THR A 110 14.17 -22.08 -18.06
C THR A 110 13.80 -20.61 -17.91
N GLY A 111 13.54 -19.91 -19.03
CA GLY A 111 13.10 -18.52 -19.04
C GLY A 111 11.88 -18.27 -18.15
N GLY A 112 10.98 -19.26 -18.05
CA GLY A 112 9.84 -19.21 -17.15
C GLY A 112 10.20 -19.13 -15.65
N MET A 113 11.22 -19.87 -15.21
CA MET A 113 11.70 -19.78 -13.80
C MET A 113 12.33 -18.43 -13.51
N LEU A 114 13.12 -17.89 -14.45
CA LEU A 114 13.73 -16.58 -14.32
C LEU A 114 12.66 -15.48 -14.28
N SER A 115 11.68 -15.53 -15.18
CA SER A 115 10.58 -14.58 -15.23
C SER A 115 9.71 -14.59 -13.96
N LEU A 116 9.46 -15.78 -13.37
CA LEU A 116 8.78 -15.92 -12.09
C LEU A 116 9.59 -15.27 -10.96
N GLY A 117 10.90 -15.52 -10.91
CA GLY A 117 11.79 -14.88 -9.92
C GLY A 117 11.79 -13.36 -10.02
N VAL A 118 11.90 -12.83 -11.24
CA VAL A 118 11.82 -11.38 -11.50
C VAL A 118 10.46 -10.81 -11.12
N LEU A 119 9.36 -11.51 -11.40
CA LEU A 119 8.00 -11.09 -11.05
C LEU A 119 7.82 -11.00 -9.52
N LEU A 120 8.28 -12.02 -8.80
CA LEU A 120 8.22 -12.03 -7.33
C LEU A 120 9.10 -10.95 -6.71
N ALA A 121 10.32 -10.77 -7.21
CA ALA A 121 11.22 -9.72 -6.73
C ALA A 121 10.65 -8.32 -6.97
N LYS A 122 10.16 -8.02 -8.18
CA LYS A 122 9.48 -6.76 -8.49
C LYS A 122 8.28 -6.53 -7.58
N GLY A 123 7.43 -7.54 -7.44
CA GLY A 123 6.25 -7.46 -6.59
C GLY A 123 6.61 -7.19 -5.11
N LEU A 124 7.65 -7.84 -4.59
CA LEU A 124 8.14 -7.62 -3.24
C LEU A 124 8.66 -6.19 -3.07
N PHE A 125 9.53 -5.71 -3.95
CA PHE A 125 10.14 -4.39 -3.81
C PHE A 125 9.14 -3.25 -4.03
N CYS A 126 8.23 -3.39 -4.99
CA CYS A 126 7.12 -2.45 -5.15
C CYS A 126 6.21 -2.43 -3.92
N PHE A 127 5.88 -3.60 -3.37
CA PHE A 127 5.08 -3.69 -2.15
C PHE A 127 5.79 -3.02 -0.96
N LEU A 128 7.08 -3.28 -0.76
CA LEU A 128 7.86 -2.67 0.32
C LEU A 128 7.91 -1.15 0.19
N ALA A 129 8.11 -0.62 -1.02
CA ALA A 129 8.11 0.83 -1.25
C ALA A 129 6.77 1.48 -0.90
N VAL A 130 5.64 0.86 -1.31
CA VAL A 130 4.30 1.32 -0.95
C VAL A 130 4.03 1.17 0.54
N TRP A 131 4.46 0.07 1.15
CA TRP A 131 4.33 -0.16 2.59
C TRP A 131 5.03 0.94 3.40
N VAL A 132 6.29 1.25 3.07
CA VAL A 132 7.05 2.33 3.72
C VAL A 132 6.36 3.68 3.52
N LEU A 133 5.84 3.96 2.31
CA LEU A 133 5.09 5.18 2.06
C LEU A 133 3.87 5.31 2.97
N ILE A 134 3.02 4.27 3.04
CA ILE A 134 1.81 4.27 3.86
C ILE A 134 2.15 4.37 5.35
N ALA A 135 3.11 3.57 5.81
CA ALA A 135 3.53 3.55 7.21
C ALA A 135 4.20 4.87 7.68
N SER A 136 4.82 5.62 6.75
CA SER A 136 5.49 6.90 7.07
C SER A 136 4.65 8.15 6.80
N THR A 137 3.49 8.00 6.15
CA THR A 137 2.76 9.16 5.62
C THR A 137 1.30 9.07 5.99
N GLY A 138 0.81 9.21 7.13
CA GLY A 138 -0.60 9.08 7.50
C GLY A 138 -1.59 9.64 6.45
N MET A 139 -2.81 9.17 6.45
CA MET A 139 -3.80 9.45 5.40
C MET A 139 -4.09 10.95 5.22
N GLU A 140 -4.08 11.71 6.31
CA GLU A 140 -4.25 13.18 6.26
C GLU A 140 -3.15 13.86 5.44
N SER A 141 -1.90 13.39 5.61
CA SER A 141 -0.74 13.90 4.89
C SER A 141 -0.78 13.52 3.40
N VAL A 142 -1.27 12.32 3.06
CA VAL A 142 -1.49 11.91 1.68
C VAL A 142 -2.54 12.80 1.01
N CYS A 143 -3.65 13.09 1.69
CA CYS A 143 -4.67 14.00 1.17
C CYS A 143 -4.13 15.42 0.96
N ALA A 144 -3.28 15.91 1.87
CA ALA A 144 -2.60 17.20 1.71
C ALA A 144 -1.64 17.22 0.50
N ALA A 145 -0.92 16.12 0.24
CA ALA A 145 -0.09 15.98 -0.95
C ALA A 145 -0.92 15.99 -2.24
N LEU A 146 -2.05 15.28 -2.27
CA LEU A 146 -2.96 15.27 -3.41
C LEU A 146 -3.54 16.65 -3.71
N GLN A 147 -3.85 17.46 -2.69
CA GLN A 147 -4.27 18.86 -2.88
C GLN A 147 -3.17 19.71 -3.53
N GLN A 148 -1.91 19.49 -3.15
CA GLN A 148 -0.77 20.17 -3.77
C GLN A 148 -0.57 19.76 -5.23
N LEU A 149 -1.00 18.55 -5.63
CA LEU A 149 -1.03 18.08 -7.02
C LEU A 149 -2.24 18.57 -7.83
N HIS A 150 -2.93 19.63 -7.35
CA HIS A 150 -4.13 20.21 -7.96
C HIS A 150 -5.34 19.25 -8.02
N CYS A 151 -5.38 18.22 -7.18
CA CYS A 151 -6.55 17.38 -7.06
C CYS A 151 -7.75 18.19 -6.54
N PRO A 152 -8.97 18.03 -7.09
CA PRO A 152 -10.15 18.75 -6.63
C PRO A 152 -10.36 18.60 -5.12
N ARG A 153 -10.62 19.72 -4.44
CA ARG A 153 -10.80 19.75 -2.97
C ARG A 153 -11.91 18.80 -2.50
N VAL A 154 -12.98 18.69 -3.29
CA VAL A 154 -14.09 17.77 -2.99
C VAL A 154 -13.60 16.33 -2.88
N LEU A 155 -12.75 15.88 -3.81
CA LEU A 155 -12.24 14.51 -3.84
C LEU A 155 -11.37 14.22 -2.60
N THR A 156 -10.44 15.11 -2.27
CA THR A 156 -9.55 14.93 -1.11
C THR A 156 -10.32 14.96 0.20
N THR A 157 -11.34 15.83 0.31
CA THR A 157 -12.24 15.89 1.47
C THR A 157 -13.05 14.60 1.60
N THR A 158 -13.57 14.08 0.49
CA THR A 158 -14.33 12.82 0.48
C THR A 158 -13.46 11.64 0.91
N ILE A 159 -12.23 11.52 0.40
CA ILE A 159 -11.28 10.47 0.79
C ILE A 159 -10.99 10.53 2.29
N LEU A 160 -10.75 11.74 2.82
CA LEU A 160 -10.47 11.94 4.24
C LEU A 160 -11.67 11.54 5.11
N LEU A 161 -12.89 11.90 4.70
CA LEU A 161 -14.11 11.51 5.39
C LEU A 161 -14.32 10.00 5.33
N ILE A 162 -14.15 9.36 4.16
CA ILE A 162 -14.25 7.90 4.04
C ILE A 162 -13.29 7.22 5.01
N TYR A 163 -12.03 7.64 5.03
CA TYR A 163 -11.03 7.06 5.92
C TYR A 163 -11.41 7.19 7.39
N ARG A 164 -11.85 8.37 7.82
CA ARG A 164 -12.28 8.64 9.19
C ARG A 164 -13.51 7.81 9.60
N TYR A 165 -14.46 7.64 8.68
CA TYR A 165 -15.72 6.95 8.98
C TYR A 165 -15.67 5.44 8.76
N ILE A 166 -14.63 4.88 8.10
CA ILE A 166 -14.52 3.44 7.87
C ILE A 166 -14.48 2.64 9.18
N VAL A 167 -13.78 3.12 10.19
CA VAL A 167 -13.71 2.47 11.51
C VAL A 167 -15.08 2.49 12.20
N LEU A 168 -15.80 3.61 12.12
CA LEU A 168 -17.15 3.75 12.68
C LEU A 168 -18.14 2.83 11.98
N LEU A 169 -18.08 2.71 10.66
CA LEU A 169 -18.92 1.80 9.90
C LEU A 169 -18.61 0.32 10.21
N LEU A 170 -17.34 -0.02 10.39
CA LEU A 170 -16.95 -1.36 10.83
C LEU A 170 -17.50 -1.69 12.22
N GLN A 171 -17.45 -0.76 13.16
CA GLN A 171 -18.03 -0.93 14.49
C GLN A 171 -19.55 -1.09 14.42
N GLU A 172 -20.23 -0.30 13.58
CA GLU A 172 -21.68 -0.44 13.38
C GLU A 172 -22.03 -1.79 12.73
N GLY A 173 -21.24 -2.25 11.76
CA GLY A 173 -21.36 -3.57 11.16
C GLY A 173 -21.22 -4.70 12.20
N ILE A 174 -20.27 -4.56 13.14
CA ILE A 174 -20.13 -5.51 14.26
C ILE A 174 -21.37 -5.50 15.14
N ARG A 175 -21.92 -4.33 15.49
CA ARG A 175 -23.14 -4.22 16.32
C ARG A 175 -24.32 -4.91 15.64
N ILE A 176 -24.52 -4.67 14.34
CA ILE A 176 -25.59 -5.31 13.56
C ILE A 176 -25.39 -6.83 13.52
N ALA A 177 -24.17 -7.30 13.26
CA ALA A 177 -23.85 -8.73 13.22
C ALA A 177 -24.05 -9.41 14.60
N THR A 178 -23.70 -8.73 15.69
CA THR A 178 -23.91 -9.21 17.05
C THR A 178 -25.41 -9.29 17.38
N ALA A 179 -26.18 -8.26 17.05
CA ALA A 179 -27.62 -8.26 17.25
C ALA A 179 -28.32 -9.39 16.47
N TYR A 180 -27.85 -9.67 15.25
CA TYR A 180 -28.33 -10.81 14.46
C TYR A 180 -28.01 -12.15 15.15
N ALA A 181 -26.77 -12.33 15.60
CA ALA A 181 -26.36 -13.57 16.28
C ALA A 181 -27.13 -13.85 17.54
N LEU A 182 -27.50 -12.81 18.32
CA LEU A 182 -28.32 -12.94 19.52
C LEU A 182 -29.77 -13.34 19.21
N ARG A 183 -30.31 -12.92 18.06
CA ARG A 183 -31.67 -13.27 17.61
C ARG A 183 -31.78 -14.66 16.99
N ALA A 184 -30.66 -15.20 16.52
CA ALA A 184 -30.59 -16.49 15.86
C ALA A 184 -29.58 -17.43 16.55
N PRO A 185 -29.85 -17.83 17.81
CA PRO A 185 -28.97 -18.71 18.58
C PRO A 185 -28.88 -20.08 17.88
N GLY A 186 -27.65 -20.60 17.75
CA GLY A 186 -27.38 -21.89 17.08
C GLY A 186 -27.05 -21.81 15.59
N GLN A 187 -27.15 -20.63 14.94
CA GLN A 187 -26.72 -20.48 13.57
C GLN A 187 -25.22 -20.15 13.47
N LYS A 188 -24.51 -20.84 12.58
CA LYS A 188 -23.12 -20.56 12.28
C LYS A 188 -23.03 -19.45 11.20
N GLY A 189 -22.80 -18.19 11.63
CA GLY A 189 -22.64 -17.06 10.72
C GLY A 189 -23.97 -16.40 10.29
N ILE A 190 -23.89 -15.52 9.30
CA ILE A 190 -25.03 -14.76 8.76
C ILE A 190 -25.56 -15.53 7.55
N GLN A 191 -26.84 -15.85 7.52
CA GLN A 191 -27.49 -16.47 6.37
C GLN A 191 -27.49 -15.52 5.17
N PHE A 192 -27.28 -16.06 3.97
CA PHE A 192 -27.25 -15.27 2.73
C PHE A 192 -28.53 -14.44 2.54
N ARG A 193 -29.67 -15.00 2.90
CA ARG A 193 -30.99 -14.32 2.83
C ARG A 193 -31.09 -13.09 3.74
N ALA A 194 -30.35 -13.07 4.87
CA ALA A 194 -30.35 -11.95 5.82
C ALA A 194 -29.40 -10.83 5.44
N TRP A 195 -28.46 -11.07 4.54
CA TRP A 195 -27.46 -10.05 4.14
C TRP A 195 -28.09 -8.78 3.57
N GLY A 196 -29.11 -8.91 2.72
CA GLY A 196 -29.79 -7.75 2.14
C GLY A 196 -30.39 -6.83 3.19
N SER A 197 -31.09 -7.39 4.19
CA SER A 197 -31.69 -6.63 5.29
C SER A 197 -30.63 -5.97 6.18
N LEU A 198 -29.53 -6.68 6.51
CA LEU A 198 -28.46 -6.16 7.37
C LEU A 198 -27.68 -5.03 6.67
N LEU A 199 -27.37 -5.21 5.39
CA LEU A 199 -26.72 -4.17 4.58
C LEU A 199 -27.63 -2.96 4.37
N GLY A 200 -28.93 -3.18 4.15
CA GLY A 200 -29.92 -2.12 4.09
C GLY A 200 -29.98 -1.26 5.35
N GLN A 201 -29.96 -1.90 6.52
CA GLN A 201 -29.89 -1.21 7.81
C GLN A 201 -28.60 -0.42 7.98
N LEU A 202 -27.45 -1.01 7.59
CA LEU A 202 -26.17 -0.30 7.66
C LEU A 202 -26.17 0.92 6.74
N LEU A 203 -26.72 0.78 5.52
CA LEU A 203 -26.84 1.88 4.57
C LEU A 203 -27.69 3.02 5.11
N LEU A 204 -28.91 2.73 5.60
CA LEU A 204 -29.79 3.73 6.19
C LEU A 204 -29.12 4.50 7.32
N ARG A 205 -28.52 3.79 8.29
CA ARG A 205 -27.79 4.42 9.40
C ARG A 205 -26.59 5.25 8.93
N SER A 206 -25.92 4.84 7.84
CA SER A 206 -24.80 5.61 7.27
C SER A 206 -25.29 6.89 6.59
N LEU A 207 -26.46 6.87 5.95
CA LEU A 207 -27.08 8.06 5.36
C LEU A 207 -27.52 9.06 6.42
N ASP A 208 -28.21 8.61 7.47
CA ASP A 208 -28.62 9.46 8.59
C ASP A 208 -27.39 10.13 9.23
N ARG A 209 -26.33 9.34 9.44
CA ARG A 209 -25.07 9.87 9.99
C ARG A 209 -24.41 10.88 9.05
N ALA A 210 -24.41 10.61 7.73
CA ALA A 210 -23.82 11.52 6.75
C ALA A 210 -24.53 12.88 6.75
N GLN A 211 -25.87 12.91 6.88
CA GLN A 211 -26.65 14.13 7.01
C GLN A 211 -26.29 14.92 8.27
N LEU A 212 -26.28 14.28 9.44
CA LEU A 212 -25.90 14.91 10.70
C LEU A 212 -24.48 15.47 10.67
N VAL A 213 -23.54 14.74 10.06
CA VAL A 213 -22.16 15.21 9.91
C VAL A 213 -22.09 16.43 8.99
N TYR A 214 -22.79 16.38 7.87
CA TYR A 214 -22.84 17.52 6.93
C TYR A 214 -23.42 18.77 7.55
N GLU A 215 -24.54 18.68 8.25
CA GLU A 215 -25.15 19.78 9.00
C GLU A 215 -24.21 20.33 10.06
N SER A 216 -23.56 19.45 10.83
CA SER A 216 -22.57 19.85 11.84
C SER A 216 -21.37 20.57 11.23
N MET A 217 -20.92 20.15 10.05
CA MET A 217 -19.83 20.79 9.32
C MET A 217 -20.25 22.17 8.82
N GLN A 218 -21.46 22.33 8.31
CA GLN A 218 -22.01 23.64 7.89
C GLN A 218 -22.09 24.60 9.06
N LEU A 219 -22.61 24.19 10.22
CA LEU A 219 -22.67 25.00 11.43
C LEU A 219 -21.30 25.45 11.93
N ARG A 220 -20.23 24.67 11.64
CA ARG A 220 -18.85 25.02 11.96
C ARG A 220 -18.14 25.84 10.87
N GLY A 221 -18.88 26.33 9.87
CA GLY A 221 -18.33 27.16 8.79
C GLY A 221 -17.51 26.38 7.75
N PHE A 222 -17.83 25.11 7.51
CA PHE A 222 -17.14 24.31 6.49
C PHE A 222 -17.35 24.89 5.09
N ALA A 223 -16.25 25.29 4.43
CA ALA A 223 -16.24 25.91 3.11
C ALA A 223 -15.78 24.93 2.00
N GLY A 224 -16.14 23.64 2.10
CA GLY A 224 -15.84 22.65 1.06
C GLY A 224 -14.46 22.01 1.10
N ALA A 225 -13.58 22.43 2.03
CA ALA A 225 -12.26 21.81 2.23
C ALA A 225 -11.86 21.86 3.70
N PHE A 226 -11.17 20.82 4.15
CA PHE A 226 -10.47 20.89 5.43
C PHE A 226 -9.18 21.70 5.29
N PRO A 227 -8.79 22.46 6.33
CA PRO A 227 -7.51 23.14 6.33
C PRO A 227 -6.38 22.12 6.11
N PRO A 228 -5.37 22.46 5.31
CA PRO A 228 -4.22 21.58 5.13
C PRO A 228 -3.59 21.32 6.52
N GLY A 229 -3.31 20.05 6.82
CA GLY A 229 -2.61 19.67 8.04
C GLY A 229 -1.25 20.38 8.16
N GLN A 230 -0.53 20.15 9.26
CA GLN A 230 0.75 20.82 9.52
C GLN A 230 1.67 20.76 8.28
N LYS A 231 2.12 21.92 7.82
CA LYS A 231 3.06 22.03 6.70
C LYS A 231 4.40 21.45 7.12
N LYS A 232 4.63 20.20 6.80
CA LYS A 232 5.96 19.58 6.90
C LYS A 232 6.83 20.17 5.78
N HIS A 233 8.01 20.67 6.12
CA HIS A 233 8.93 21.29 5.16
C HIS A 233 10.07 20.31 4.85
N GLY A 234 10.65 20.43 3.64
CA GLY A 234 11.76 19.60 3.21
C GLY A 234 11.33 18.32 2.50
N GLY A 235 12.31 17.47 2.18
CA GLY A 235 12.08 16.21 1.46
C GLY A 235 12.38 16.26 -0.03
N TRP A 236 12.64 17.42 -0.62
CA TRP A 236 13.07 17.53 -2.00
C TRP A 236 14.43 16.85 -2.24
N LEU A 237 15.32 16.90 -1.24
CA LEU A 237 16.59 16.17 -1.27
C LEU A 237 16.34 14.66 -1.29
N PHE A 238 15.38 14.16 -0.51
CA PHE A 238 14.97 12.75 -0.54
C PHE A 238 14.48 12.33 -1.93
N LEU A 239 13.66 13.16 -2.57
CA LEU A 239 13.19 12.93 -3.94
C LEU A 239 14.38 12.93 -4.92
N ALA A 240 15.28 13.92 -4.83
CA ALA A 240 16.47 14.00 -5.69
C ALA A 240 17.36 12.76 -5.55
N VAL A 241 17.61 12.30 -4.32
CA VAL A 241 18.38 11.07 -4.05
C VAL A 241 17.69 9.85 -4.63
N THR A 242 16.35 9.73 -4.48
CA THR A 242 15.59 8.60 -5.06
C THR A 242 15.66 8.61 -6.58
N VAL A 243 15.47 9.77 -7.21
CA VAL A 243 15.54 9.90 -8.68
C VAL A 243 16.95 9.59 -9.18
N PHE A 244 17.98 10.11 -8.52
CA PHE A 244 19.38 9.81 -8.84
C PHE A 244 19.68 8.31 -8.71
N TYR A 245 19.25 7.69 -7.62
CA TYR A 245 19.38 6.24 -7.42
C TYR A 245 18.72 5.45 -8.56
N CYS A 246 17.47 5.76 -8.88
CA CYS A 246 16.73 5.12 -9.97
C CYS A 246 17.42 5.32 -11.32
N ALA A 247 17.95 6.52 -11.61
CA ALA A 247 18.66 6.84 -12.84
C ALA A 247 19.97 6.04 -12.96
N VAL A 248 20.75 5.96 -11.88
CA VAL A 248 22.02 5.20 -11.85
C VAL A 248 21.77 3.72 -12.12
N PHE A 249 20.83 3.09 -11.39
CA PHE A 249 20.55 1.67 -11.59
C PHE A 249 19.85 1.35 -12.93
N ARG A 250 19.21 2.34 -13.54
CA ARG A 250 18.64 2.20 -14.90
C ARG A 250 19.67 2.38 -16.00
N ALA A 251 20.60 3.34 -15.84
CA ALA A 251 21.61 3.68 -16.85
C ALA A 251 22.83 2.73 -16.82
N VAL A 252 23.21 2.27 -15.63
CA VAL A 252 24.39 1.42 -15.43
C VAL A 252 23.92 0.04 -15.00
N PRO A 253 24.10 -1.02 -15.82
CA PRO A 253 23.89 -2.41 -15.37
C PRO A 253 25.05 -2.79 -14.43
N VAL A 254 24.99 -2.26 -13.19
CA VAL A 254 26.07 -2.32 -12.18
C VAL A 254 26.58 -3.76 -11.97
N PHE A 255 25.68 -4.73 -12.06
CA PHE A 255 26.05 -6.15 -11.89
C PHE A 255 26.64 -6.80 -13.15
N GLU A 256 26.37 -6.29 -14.35
CA GLU A 256 27.07 -6.75 -15.58
C GLU A 256 28.50 -6.24 -15.61
N LEU A 257 28.74 -5.04 -15.08
CA LEU A 257 30.09 -4.50 -14.89
C LEU A 257 30.88 -5.25 -13.80
N ALA A 258 30.25 -5.60 -12.69
CA ALA A 258 30.89 -6.38 -11.63
C ALA A 258 31.24 -7.81 -12.10
N GLY A 259 30.39 -8.44 -12.91
CA GLY A 259 30.69 -9.74 -13.52
C GLY A 259 31.75 -9.75 -14.62
N ARG A 260 32.14 -8.55 -15.11
CA ARG A 260 33.28 -8.39 -16.06
C ARG A 260 34.59 -8.06 -15.34
N LEU A 261 34.55 -7.72 -14.05
CA LEU A 261 35.71 -7.37 -13.23
C LEU A 261 36.18 -8.53 -12.32
N LEU A 262 35.39 -9.59 -12.20
CA LEU A 262 35.69 -10.87 -11.56
C LEU A 262 35.94 -11.95 -12.63
#